data_c75d9e6ebf3f46f09f20741e1e172574
#
_entry.id   c75d9e6ebf3f46f09f20741e1e172574
#
_cell.length_a   1.000
_cell.length_b   1.000
_cell.length_c   1.000
_cell.angle_alpha   90.00
_cell.angle_beta   90.00
_cell.angle_gamma   90.00
#
_symmetry.space_group_name_H-M   'P 1'
#
loop_
_entity.id
_entity.type
_entity.pdbx_description
1 polymer ?
#
loop_
_entity_poly.entity_id
_entity_poly.type
_entity_poly.pdbx_seq_one_letter_code
_entity_poly.pdbx_strand_id
1 'polypeptide(L)' 'ADAPAAEIAYQRINDPGNPPFPFVLEYDPQAIRDNMQYSVRATISHDSQLLFTSDTHYPVLTRGAGSTADILLIMVDRDR' A
#
# COMPACT_ATOMS: atom_id res chain seq x y z
N ALA A 1 14.38 -17.13 4.37
CA ALA A 1 13.06 -16.90 4.43
C ALA A 1 12.64 -15.46 4.57
N ASP A 2 13.51 -14.63 5.04
CA ASP A 2 13.08 -13.28 5.37
C ASP A 2 13.72 -12.24 4.50
N ALA A 3 13.60 -12.47 3.21
CA ALA A 3 14.07 -11.48 2.28
C ALA A 3 13.26 -10.19 2.48
N PRO A 4 13.93 -9.05 2.43
CA PRO A 4 13.18 -7.80 2.53
C PRO A 4 12.24 -7.63 1.37
N ALA A 5 11.14 -6.96 1.64
CA ALA A 5 10.17 -6.68 0.61
C ALA A 5 10.78 -5.74 -0.42
N ALA A 6 10.48 -5.99 -1.68
CA ALA A 6 10.91 -5.12 -2.77
C ALA A 6 9.71 -4.32 -3.25
N GLU A 7 9.90 -3.04 -3.41
CA GLU A 7 8.86 -2.17 -3.91
C GLU A 7 8.86 -2.20 -5.43
N ILE A 8 7.73 -2.51 -6.05
CA ILE A 8 7.64 -2.54 -7.49
C ILE A 8 6.77 -1.42 -8.05
N ALA A 9 6.04 -0.71 -7.21
CA ALA A 9 5.24 0.42 -7.65
C ALA A 9 5.00 1.34 -6.47
N TYR A 10 4.88 2.61 -6.77
CA TYR A 10 4.77 3.63 -5.73
C TYR A 10 3.98 4.81 -6.28
N GLN A 11 3.11 5.37 -5.46
CA GLN A 11 2.40 6.58 -5.81
C GLN A 11 2.33 7.48 -4.58
N ARG A 12 2.64 8.74 -4.78
CA ARG A 12 2.48 9.75 -3.76
C ARG A 12 1.37 10.70 -4.18
N ILE A 13 0.43 10.96 -3.29
CA ILE A 13 -0.68 11.84 -3.56
C ILE A 13 -0.58 13.02 -2.61
N ASN A 14 -0.44 14.22 -3.18
CA ASN A 14 -0.41 15.45 -2.39
C ASN A 14 -1.78 16.09 -2.44
N ASP A 15 -2.23 16.58 -1.30
CA ASP A 15 -3.51 17.29 -1.18
C ASP A 15 -4.67 16.45 -1.73
N PRO A 16 -4.86 15.24 -1.21
CA PRO A 16 -5.86 14.34 -1.79
C PRO A 16 -7.30 14.76 -1.54
N GLY A 17 -7.54 15.70 -0.64
CA GLY A 17 -8.90 16.08 -0.29
C GLY A 17 -9.45 15.19 0.81
N ASN A 18 -10.69 14.77 0.64
CA ASN A 18 -11.37 13.98 1.66
C ASN A 18 -11.42 12.51 1.27
N PRO A 19 -11.40 11.61 2.25
CA PRO A 19 -11.52 10.19 1.94
C PRO A 19 -12.88 9.87 1.33
N PRO A 20 -12.97 8.81 0.54
CA PRO A 20 -11.88 7.90 0.21
C PRO A 20 -10.93 8.52 -0.82
N PHE A 21 -9.67 8.10 -0.76
CA PHE A 21 -8.65 8.61 -1.68
C PHE A 21 -8.38 7.57 -2.76
N PRO A 22 -8.78 7.83 -4.01
CA PRO A 22 -8.49 6.86 -5.07
C PRO A 22 -7.00 6.87 -5.42
N PHE A 23 -6.52 5.70 -5.80
CA PHE A 23 -5.12 5.58 -6.19
C PHE A 23 -4.98 4.59 -7.31
N VAL A 24 -3.90 4.74 -8.08
CA VAL A 24 -3.53 3.83 -9.14
C VAL A 24 -2.03 3.59 -9.05
N LEU A 25 -1.65 2.33 -8.99
CA LEU A 25 -0.24 1.96 -9.01
C LEU A 25 0.05 1.26 -10.32
N GLU A 26 0.89 1.86 -11.14
CA GLU A 26 1.31 1.28 -12.40
C GLU A 26 2.57 0.47 -12.18
N TYR A 27 2.60 -0.71 -12.75
CA TYR A 27 3.71 -1.61 -12.53
C TYR A 27 4.03 -2.32 -13.84
N ASP A 28 5.24 -2.85 -13.91
CA ASP A 28 5.69 -3.63 -15.04
C ASP A 28 5.18 -5.06 -14.86
N PRO A 29 4.28 -5.55 -15.72
CA PRO A 29 3.78 -6.91 -15.54
C PRO A 29 4.87 -7.96 -15.58
N GLN A 30 5.98 -7.68 -16.23
CA GLN A 30 7.08 -8.64 -16.29
C GLN A 30 7.83 -8.73 -14.97
N ALA A 31 7.61 -7.77 -14.07
CA ALA A 31 8.19 -7.85 -12.73
C ALA A 31 7.42 -8.77 -11.80
N ILE A 32 6.24 -9.21 -12.22
CA ILE A 32 5.38 -10.03 -11.38
C ILE A 32 5.66 -11.51 -11.63
N ARG A 33 5.88 -12.24 -10.57
CA ARG A 33 6.14 -13.66 -10.64
C ARG A 33 5.04 -14.42 -9.91
N ASP A 34 4.54 -15.47 -10.54
CA ASP A 34 3.38 -16.20 -10.01
C ASP A 34 3.66 -16.84 -8.67
N ASN A 35 4.91 -17.16 -8.39
CA ASN A 35 5.26 -17.80 -7.13
C ASN A 35 5.60 -16.83 -6.03
N MET A 36 5.42 -15.54 -6.28
CA MET A 36 5.66 -14.52 -5.28
C MET A 36 4.33 -13.94 -4.80
N GLN A 37 4.37 -13.39 -3.62
CA GLN A 37 3.20 -12.78 -3.01
C GLN A 37 3.38 -11.27 -2.97
N TYR A 38 2.33 -10.56 -3.38
CA TYR A 38 2.37 -9.10 -3.44
C TYR A 38 1.27 -8.51 -2.59
N SER A 39 1.54 -7.36 -2.03
CA SER A 39 0.54 -6.66 -1.23
C SER A 39 0.72 -5.16 -1.41
N VAL A 40 -0.33 -4.43 -1.06
CA VAL A 40 -0.35 -2.98 -1.07
C VAL A 40 -0.43 -2.50 0.37
N ARG A 41 0.25 -1.40 0.63
CA ARG A 41 0.07 -0.72 1.90
C ARG A 41 0.07 0.78 1.66
N ALA A 42 -0.47 1.51 2.61
CA ALA A 42 -0.62 2.94 2.46
C ALA A 42 -0.38 3.64 3.78
N THR A 43 0.08 4.87 3.68
CA THR A 43 0.27 5.72 4.85
C THR A 43 -0.18 7.13 4.52
N ILE A 44 -0.56 7.86 5.55
CA ILE A 44 -0.82 9.30 5.45
C ILE A 44 0.06 10.00 6.45
N SER A 45 0.80 10.99 5.98
CA SER A 45 1.64 11.78 6.87
C SER A 45 1.44 13.26 6.57
N HIS A 46 1.81 14.06 7.56
CA HIS A 46 1.71 15.51 7.47
C HIS A 46 2.93 16.08 8.19
N ASP A 47 3.66 16.94 7.48
CA ASP A 47 4.89 17.54 8.01
C ASP A 47 5.85 16.49 8.54
N SER A 48 6.02 15.42 7.75
CA SER A 48 6.92 14.31 8.08
C SER A 48 6.47 13.49 9.28
N GLN A 49 5.25 13.71 9.76
CA GLN A 49 4.70 12.89 10.84
C GLN A 49 3.71 11.91 10.27
N LEU A 50 3.90 10.65 10.59
CA LEU A 50 2.97 9.61 10.19
C LEU A 50 1.70 9.71 11.02
N LEU A 51 0.56 9.86 10.36
CA LEU A 51 -0.72 10.01 11.04
C LEU A 51 -1.59 8.77 10.94
N PHE A 52 -1.59 8.12 9.79
CA PHE A 52 -2.41 6.93 9.56
C PHE A 52 -1.58 5.91 8.80
N THR A 53 -1.88 4.65 9.03
CA THR A 53 -1.20 3.59 8.33
C THR A 53 -2.14 2.39 8.18
N SER A 54 -1.89 1.61 7.13
CA SER A 54 -2.53 0.31 7.02
C SER A 54 -1.82 -0.65 7.97
N ASP A 55 -2.58 -1.54 8.59
CA ASP A 55 -2.01 -2.46 9.57
C ASP A 55 -2.26 -3.91 9.22
N THR A 56 -2.73 -4.17 8.01
CA THR A 56 -2.98 -5.53 7.58
C THR A 56 -2.53 -5.67 6.13
N HIS A 57 -2.39 -6.90 5.68
CA HIS A 57 -2.00 -7.17 4.31
C HIS A 57 -3.18 -7.02 3.38
N TYR A 58 -2.94 -6.39 2.25
CA TYR A 58 -3.92 -6.29 1.17
C TYR A 58 -3.31 -6.98 -0.05
N PRO A 59 -3.50 -8.29 -0.18
CA PRO A 59 -2.86 -9.03 -1.27
C PRO A 59 -3.42 -8.64 -2.62
N VAL A 60 -2.54 -8.62 -3.61
CA VAL A 60 -2.93 -8.26 -4.97
C VAL A 60 -2.11 -9.09 -5.95
N LEU A 61 -2.58 -9.18 -7.16
CA LEU A 61 -1.91 -9.62 -8.39
C LEU A 61 -1.72 -11.11 -8.52
N THR A 62 -1.33 -11.80 -7.46
CA THR A 62 -1.05 -13.23 -7.58
C THR A 62 -1.98 -14.00 -6.65
N ARG A 63 -2.02 -15.31 -6.88
CA ARG A 63 -2.78 -16.24 -6.03
C ARG A 63 -4.26 -15.88 -5.96
N GLY A 64 -4.79 -15.38 -7.09
CA GLY A 64 -6.20 -15.06 -7.18
C GLY A 64 -6.64 -13.79 -6.50
N ALA A 65 -5.71 -12.95 -6.09
CA ALA A 65 -6.06 -11.77 -5.30
C ALA A 65 -6.63 -10.61 -6.12
N GLY A 66 -6.45 -10.62 -7.43
CA GLY A 66 -6.97 -9.53 -8.24
C GLY A 66 -6.08 -8.31 -8.22
N SER A 67 -6.60 -7.22 -8.78
CA SER A 67 -5.79 -6.02 -8.96
C SER A 67 -6.37 -4.78 -8.28
N THR A 68 -7.27 -4.96 -7.32
CA THR A 68 -7.83 -3.85 -6.58
C THR A 68 -7.67 -4.08 -5.08
N ALA A 69 -7.64 -2.99 -4.34
CA ALA A 69 -7.55 -3.08 -2.89
C ALA A 69 -8.28 -1.89 -2.28
N ASP A 70 -9.14 -2.18 -1.32
CA ASP A 70 -9.79 -1.15 -0.51
C ASP A 70 -9.09 -1.13 0.83
N ILE A 71 -8.24 -0.14 1.02
CA ILE A 71 -7.33 -0.11 2.16
C ILE A 71 -7.92 0.73 3.27
N LEU A 72 -8.04 0.11 4.43
CA LEU A 72 -8.49 0.80 5.63
C LEU A 72 -7.27 1.24 6.42
N LEU A 73 -7.24 2.52 6.77
CA LEU A 73 -6.14 3.09 7.54
C LEU A 73 -6.56 3.31 8.97
N ILE A 74 -5.64 3.06 9.86
CA ILE A 74 -5.87 3.30 11.28
C ILE A 74 -4.99 4.46 11.72
N MET A 75 -5.46 5.16 12.74
CA MET A 75 -4.71 6.25 13.31
C MET A 75 -3.51 5.72 14.08
N VAL A 76 -2.37 6.32 13.83
CA VAL A 76 -1.16 5.96 14.56
C VAL A 76 -1.24 6.57 15.96
N ASP A 77 -1.09 5.72 16.97
CA ASP A 77 -1.10 6.17 18.35
C ASP A 77 0.30 6.63 18.71
N ARG A 78 0.48 7.93 18.80
CA ARG A 78 1.76 8.52 19.08
C ARG A 78 1.86 9.12 20.46
N ASP A 79 0.86 8.91 21.22
CA ASP A 79 0.75 9.52 22.52
C ASP A 79 1.24 8.58 23.58
N ARG A 80 2.48 8.67 23.90
CA ARG A 80 3.06 7.79 24.90
C ARG A 80 3.87 8.58 25.90
#